data_01f1a2863ea90c6387144dd90d0c5c53
#
_entry.id   01f1a2863ea90c6387144dd90d0c5c53
#
_cell.length_a   1.000
_cell.length_b   1.000
_cell.length_c   1.000
_cell.angle_alpha   90.00
_cell.angle_beta   90.00
_cell.angle_gamma   90.00
#
_symmetry.space_group_name_H-M   'P 1'
#
loop_
_entity.id
_entity.type
_entity.pdbx_description
1 polymer ?
#
loop_
_entity_poly.entity_id
_entity_poly.type
_entity_poly.pdbx_seq_one_letter_code
_entity_poly.pdbx_strand_id
1 'polypeptide(L)'
;MNLFSRFFGKKYNDEQIMSHAKNAIAEDPLLNDAETVTVTSAKGVVTLLGSVHRTEERDRVEGVVRNAIRTVGLEYDQIINELKVG
;
A
#
# COMPACT_ATOMS: atom_id res chain seq x y z
N MET A 1 14.95 27.05 -2.61
CA MET A 1 13.95 26.08 -3.03
C MET A 1 14.22 25.62 -4.44
N ASN A 2 14.04 24.33 -4.64
CA ASN A 2 14.31 23.74 -5.92
C ASN A 2 13.08 23.82 -6.82
N LEU A 3 13.22 24.49 -7.97
CA LEU A 3 12.13 24.60 -8.93
C LEU A 3 11.69 23.24 -9.45
N PHE A 4 12.63 22.35 -9.64
CA PHE A 4 12.30 21.01 -10.08
C PHE A 4 11.36 20.31 -9.12
N SER A 5 11.63 20.43 -7.83
CA SER A 5 10.79 19.77 -6.85
C SER A 5 9.35 20.26 -6.93
N ARG A 6 9.18 21.56 -7.15
CA ARG A 6 7.85 22.12 -7.31
C ARG A 6 7.20 21.67 -8.59
N PHE A 7 7.98 21.70 -9.66
CA PHE A 7 7.48 21.43 -10.98
C PHE A 7 7.05 19.97 -11.13
N PHE A 8 7.89 19.08 -10.66
CA PHE A 8 7.55 17.67 -10.67
C PHE A 8 6.62 17.32 -9.55
N GLY A 9 6.34 18.29 -8.74
CA GLY A 9 5.22 18.29 -7.89
C GLY A 9 5.30 17.40 -6.72
N LYS A 10 4.50 16.41 -6.75
CA LYS A 10 4.32 15.58 -5.59
C LYS A 10 5.53 14.75 -5.33
N LYS A 11 5.92 14.78 -4.09
CA LYS A 11 6.95 13.90 -3.63
C LYS A 11 6.26 12.78 -2.88
N TYR A 12 6.36 11.61 -3.45
CA TYR A 12 5.85 10.43 -2.78
C TYR A 12 6.97 9.83 -1.95
N ASN A 13 6.64 9.49 -0.73
CA ASN A 13 7.63 8.83 0.13
C ASN A 13 7.36 7.33 0.06
N ASP A 14 7.88 6.72 -0.99
CA ASP A 14 7.59 5.31 -1.27
C ASP A 14 8.04 4.39 -0.15
N GLU A 15 9.17 4.69 0.49
CA GLU A 15 9.65 3.86 1.60
C GLU A 15 8.69 3.88 2.78
N GLN A 16 8.20 5.05 3.13
CA GLN A 16 7.25 5.15 4.23
C GLN A 16 5.91 4.54 3.86
N ILE A 17 5.50 4.70 2.61
CA ILE A 17 4.27 4.07 2.15
C ILE A 17 4.36 2.57 2.35
N MET A 18 5.45 1.96 1.90
CA MET A 18 5.63 0.53 2.03
C MET A 18 5.67 0.08 3.48
N SER A 19 6.38 0.84 4.30
CA SER A 19 6.52 0.49 5.71
C SER A 19 5.18 0.52 6.43
N HIS A 20 4.45 1.60 6.27
CA HIS A 20 3.15 1.72 6.94
C HIS A 20 2.15 0.71 6.42
N ALA A 21 2.18 0.45 5.11
CA ALA A 21 1.27 -0.54 4.54
C ALA A 21 1.56 -1.93 5.07
N LYS A 22 2.83 -2.31 5.10
CA LYS A 22 3.21 -3.64 5.61
C LYS A 22 2.83 -3.80 7.07
N ASN A 23 3.09 -2.77 7.86
CA ASN A 23 2.77 -2.85 9.29
C ASN A 23 1.27 -2.97 9.50
N ALA A 24 0.49 -2.23 8.73
CA ALA A 24 -0.96 -2.27 8.88
C ALA A 24 -1.51 -3.65 8.52
N ILE A 25 -0.98 -4.26 7.47
CA ILE A 25 -1.39 -5.61 7.09
C ILE A 25 -1.02 -6.61 8.19
N ALA A 26 0.20 -6.50 8.69
CA ALA A 26 0.67 -7.43 9.71
C ALA A 26 -0.12 -7.32 11.02
N GLU A 27 -0.62 -6.13 11.30
CA GLU A 27 -1.35 -5.89 12.55
C GLU A 27 -2.85 -6.13 12.43
N ASP A 28 -3.33 -6.42 11.24
CA ASP A 28 -4.76 -6.59 11.05
C ASP A 28 -5.19 -7.99 11.51
N PRO A 29 -6.09 -8.07 12.51
CA PRO A 29 -6.44 -9.37 13.08
C PRO A 29 -7.23 -10.26 12.12
N LEU A 30 -7.76 -9.72 11.06
CA LEU A 30 -8.53 -10.50 10.10
C LEU A 30 -7.70 -10.97 8.91
N LEU A 31 -6.41 -10.58 8.86
CA LEU A 31 -5.53 -10.99 7.79
C LEU A 31 -4.50 -11.97 8.35
N ASN A 32 -4.73 -13.26 8.09
CA ASN A 32 -3.95 -14.31 8.74
C ASN A 32 -2.63 -14.60 8.06
N ASP A 33 -2.55 -14.34 6.76
CA ASP A 33 -1.36 -14.70 5.96
C ASP A 33 -0.67 -13.45 5.44
N ALA A 34 -0.39 -12.53 6.35
CA ALA A 34 0.19 -11.23 5.99
C ALA A 34 1.51 -11.39 5.25
N GLU A 35 2.28 -12.41 5.60
CA GLU A 35 3.58 -12.59 4.97
C GLU A 35 3.49 -13.03 3.51
N THR A 36 2.31 -13.44 3.05
CA THR A 36 2.14 -13.78 1.65
C THR A 36 1.83 -12.56 0.79
N VAL A 37 1.70 -11.40 1.41
CA VAL A 37 1.37 -10.17 0.72
C VAL A 37 2.60 -9.29 0.65
N THR A 38 2.95 -8.88 -0.57
CA THR A 38 4.05 -7.96 -0.81
C THR A 38 3.50 -6.63 -1.24
N VAL A 39 4.02 -5.56 -0.65
CA VAL A 39 3.64 -4.20 -1.02
C VAL A 39 4.85 -3.52 -1.65
N THR A 40 4.67 -2.97 -2.83
CA THR A 40 5.69 -2.13 -3.44
C THR A 40 5.10 -0.76 -3.71
N SER A 41 5.96 0.24 -3.77
CA SER A 41 5.53 1.59 -4.09
C SER A 41 6.59 2.25 -4.94
N ALA A 42 6.18 2.80 -6.06
CA ALA A 42 7.07 3.50 -6.97
C ALA A 42 6.35 4.74 -7.47
N LYS A 43 6.89 5.90 -7.13
CA LYS A 43 6.33 7.19 -7.50
C LYS A 43 4.85 7.28 -7.17
N GLY A 44 4.49 6.79 -5.99
CA GLY A 44 3.13 6.85 -5.49
C GLY A 44 2.21 5.78 -6.02
N VAL A 45 2.68 4.91 -6.89
CA VAL A 45 1.88 3.78 -7.37
C VAL A 45 2.16 2.60 -6.46
N VAL A 46 1.16 2.22 -5.70
CA VAL A 46 1.28 1.16 -4.71
C VAL A 46 0.72 -0.11 -5.30
N THR A 47 1.53 -1.16 -5.35
CA THR A 47 1.10 -2.43 -5.93
C THR A 47 1.09 -3.50 -4.85
N LEU A 48 -0.01 -4.24 -4.79
CA LEU A 48 -0.20 -5.33 -3.85
C LEU A 48 -0.06 -6.64 -4.61
N LEU A 49 0.88 -7.47 -4.18
CA LEU A 49 1.19 -8.74 -4.84
C LEU A 49 1.11 -9.87 -3.84
N GLY A 50 0.85 -11.06 -4.32
CA GLY A 50 0.81 -12.24 -3.49
C GLY A 50 -0.50 -12.97 -3.63
N SER A 51 -0.84 -13.75 -2.61
CA SER A 51 -2.03 -14.59 -2.63
C SER A 51 -2.80 -14.46 -1.34
N VAL A 52 -4.11 -14.51 -1.46
CA VAL A 52 -5.01 -14.59 -0.32
C VAL A 52 -6.00 -15.73 -0.58
N HIS A 53 -6.74 -16.10 0.44
CA HIS A 53 -7.65 -17.25 0.31
C HIS A 53 -9.02 -16.86 -0.20
N ARG A 54 -9.46 -15.63 0.07
CA ARG A 54 -10.80 -15.19 -0.28
C ARG A 54 -10.80 -13.81 -0.88
N THR A 55 -11.83 -13.53 -1.65
CA THR A 55 -12.02 -12.21 -2.25
C THR A 55 -12.12 -11.12 -1.18
N GLU A 56 -12.78 -11.44 -0.08
CA GLU A 56 -12.91 -10.46 1.01
C GLU A 56 -11.56 -10.06 1.57
N GLU A 57 -10.62 -11.00 1.63
CA GLU A 57 -9.27 -10.67 2.10
C GLU A 57 -8.55 -9.77 1.11
N ARG A 58 -8.73 -10.05 -0.17
CA ARG A 58 -8.14 -9.20 -1.21
C ARG A 58 -8.61 -7.76 -1.06
N ASP A 59 -9.91 -7.59 -0.88
CA ASP A 59 -10.48 -6.26 -0.74
C ASP A 59 -10.07 -5.62 0.56
N ARG A 60 -9.95 -6.41 1.62
CA ARG A 60 -9.55 -5.88 2.92
C ARG A 60 -8.12 -5.40 2.90
N VAL A 61 -7.22 -6.14 2.25
CA VAL A 61 -5.82 -5.70 2.16
C VAL A 61 -5.75 -4.32 1.52
N GLU A 62 -6.48 -4.12 0.44
CA GLU A 62 -6.47 -2.83 -0.23
C GLU A 62 -7.00 -1.73 0.68
N GLY A 63 -8.09 -1.99 1.39
CA GLY A 63 -8.66 -1.01 2.30
C GLY A 63 -7.75 -0.69 3.46
N VAL A 64 -7.10 -1.70 4.02
CA VAL A 64 -6.16 -1.52 5.12
C VAL A 64 -4.97 -0.66 4.68
N VAL A 65 -4.45 -0.93 3.49
CA VAL A 65 -3.32 -0.17 2.95
C VAL A 65 -3.73 1.28 2.71
N ARG A 66 -4.86 1.48 2.05
CA ARG A 66 -5.34 2.84 1.77
C ARG A 66 -5.53 3.62 3.07
N ASN A 67 -6.14 3.00 4.04
CA ASN A 67 -6.39 3.66 5.32
C ASN A 67 -5.10 4.00 6.05
N ALA A 68 -4.13 3.08 6.02
CA ALA A 68 -2.85 3.31 6.69
C ALA A 68 -2.11 4.51 6.10
N ILE A 69 -2.08 4.59 4.77
CA ILE A 69 -1.40 5.69 4.10
C ILE A 69 -2.08 7.02 4.43
N ARG A 70 -3.40 7.03 4.41
CA ARG A 70 -4.16 8.25 4.68
C ARG A 70 -4.03 8.69 6.13
N THR A 71 -4.02 7.74 7.05
CA THR A 71 -3.97 8.06 8.48
C THR A 71 -2.68 8.78 8.85
N VAL A 72 -1.56 8.40 8.23
CA VAL A 72 -0.29 9.06 8.51
C VAL A 72 -0.05 10.27 7.59
N GLY A 73 -1.01 10.61 6.74
CA GLY A 73 -0.91 11.82 5.94
C GLY A 73 0.00 11.72 4.74
N LEU A 74 0.33 10.53 4.31
CA LEU A 74 1.16 10.34 3.13
C LEU A 74 0.30 10.41 1.88
N GLU A 75 0.89 10.94 0.80
CA GLU A 75 0.21 10.98 -0.48
C GLU A 75 0.58 9.77 -1.31
N TYR A 76 -0.37 9.31 -2.08
CA TYR A 76 -0.12 8.26 -3.06
C TYR A 76 -0.95 8.57 -4.30
N ASP A 77 -0.56 7.96 -5.42
CA ASP A 77 -1.24 8.19 -6.70
C ASP A 77 -2.37 7.19 -6.88
N GLN A 78 -2.05 5.91 -6.79
CA GLN A 78 -3.07 4.87 -6.96
C GLN A 78 -2.60 3.59 -6.29
N ILE A 79 -3.54 2.72 -6.04
CA ILE A 79 -3.27 1.39 -5.51
C ILE A 79 -3.70 0.38 -6.56
N ILE A 80 -2.77 -0.47 -6.96
CA ILE A 80 -3.04 -1.55 -7.92
C ILE A 80 -3.07 -2.85 -7.14
N ASN A 81 -4.23 -3.49 -7.12
CA ASN A 81 -4.41 -4.71 -6.36
C ASN A 81 -4.29 -5.90 -7.31
N GLU A 82 -3.13 -6.56 -7.25
CA GLU A 82 -2.87 -7.73 -8.07
C GLU A 82 -2.80 -9.00 -7.23
N LEU A 83 -3.43 -8.98 -6.08
CA LEU A 83 -3.50 -10.16 -5.24
C LEU A 83 -4.32 -11.25 -5.93
N LYS A 84 -3.84 -12.46 -5.83
CA LYS A 84 -4.53 -13.61 -6.37
C LYS A 84 -5.34 -14.29 -5.28
N VAL A 85 -6.54 -14.70 -5.64
CA VAL A 85 -7.43 -15.42 -4.74
C VAL A 85 -7.39 -16.89 -5.11
N GLY A 86 -7.13 -17.73 -4.13
CA GLY A 86 -7.11 -19.16 -4.46
C GLY A 86 -6.34 -20.02 -3.49
#